data_bae2838e87ef09caa637506a4ffd1445
#
_entry.id   bae2838e87ef09caa637506a4ffd1445
#
_cell.length_a   1.000
_cell.length_b   1.000
_cell.length_c   1.000
_cell.angle_alpha   90.00
_cell.angle_beta   90.00
_cell.angle_gamma   90.00
#
_symmetry.space_group_name_H-M   'P 1'
#
loop_
_entity.id
_entity.type
_entity.pdbx_description
1 polymer ?
#
loop_
_entity_poly.entity_id
_entity_poly.type
_entity_poly.pdbx_seq_one_letter_code
_entity_poly.pdbx_strand_id
1 'polypeptide(L)'
;AFYILDADEKETNEFIEAIQNAKKNLKYCSICYNITDTEPCPICANKNRDHSVICIVEDVRDVVAMEKTHEFKGVYHVLHGSISPMNGVGPDDIKIKELLARLMDGQVKEVILATNPRVEGEATAMYLSKLIKPLGVKVTRIAHGIPVGGDLEYTDEITLTKALEGRREI
;
A
#
# COMPACT_ATOMS: atom_id res chain seq x y z
N ALA A 1 -29.92 3.66 4.30
CA ALA A 1 -31.18 3.48 5.07
C ALA A 1 -32.30 2.95 4.19
N PHE A 2 -32.66 3.61 3.06
CA PHE A 2 -33.79 3.20 2.19
C PHE A 2 -33.63 1.76 1.66
N TYR A 3 -32.45 1.37 1.18
CA TYR A 3 -32.19 0.00 0.75
C TYR A 3 -32.57 -1.07 1.81
N ILE A 4 -32.24 -0.80 3.10
CA ILE A 4 -32.56 -1.76 4.17
C ILE A 4 -34.06 -1.81 4.47
N LEU A 5 -34.79 -0.69 4.28
CA LEU A 5 -36.24 -0.64 4.47
C LEU A 5 -36.98 -1.39 3.37
N ASP A 6 -36.42 -1.39 2.14
CA ASP A 6 -37.01 -2.04 0.98
C ASP A 6 -36.60 -3.52 0.83
N ALA A 7 -35.51 -3.94 1.51
CA ALA A 7 -35.02 -5.32 1.48
C ALA A 7 -35.94 -6.26 2.24
N ASP A 8 -36.10 -7.48 1.75
CA ASP A 8 -36.84 -8.51 2.47
C ASP A 8 -36.06 -9.03 3.70
N GLU A 9 -36.76 -9.76 4.55
CA GLU A 9 -36.19 -10.29 5.80
C GLU A 9 -35.01 -11.25 5.56
N LYS A 10 -35.07 -12.04 4.48
CA LYS A 10 -34.03 -12.98 4.11
C LYS A 10 -32.75 -12.25 3.66
N GLU A 11 -32.88 -11.29 2.76
CA GLU A 11 -31.77 -10.46 2.28
C GLU A 11 -31.12 -9.67 3.43
N THR A 12 -31.94 -9.14 4.33
CA THR A 12 -31.46 -8.43 5.53
C THR A 12 -30.67 -9.35 6.45
N ASN A 13 -31.14 -10.58 6.71
CA ASN A 13 -30.43 -11.55 7.53
C ASN A 13 -29.11 -12.01 6.90
N GLU A 14 -29.09 -12.29 5.59
CA GLU A 14 -27.85 -12.62 4.85
C GLU A 14 -26.81 -11.50 4.95
N PHE A 15 -27.25 -10.24 4.89
CA PHE A 15 -26.38 -9.08 5.05
C PHE A 15 -25.81 -8.96 6.47
N ILE A 16 -26.64 -9.18 7.49
CA ILE A 16 -26.21 -9.21 8.90
C ILE A 16 -25.19 -10.32 9.13
N GLU A 17 -25.43 -11.53 8.63
CA GLU A 17 -24.50 -12.64 8.74
C GLU A 17 -23.18 -12.35 8.03
N ALA A 18 -23.21 -11.73 6.83
CA ALA A 18 -22.00 -11.35 6.10
C ALA A 18 -21.16 -10.35 6.90
N ILE A 19 -21.79 -9.33 7.52
CA ILE A 19 -21.08 -8.36 8.38
C ILE A 19 -20.47 -9.05 9.60
N GLN A 20 -21.22 -9.92 10.28
CA GLN A 20 -20.73 -10.65 11.44
C GLN A 20 -19.56 -11.56 11.08
N ASN A 21 -19.67 -12.29 9.98
CA ASN A 21 -18.61 -13.17 9.47
C ASN A 21 -17.35 -12.38 9.10
N ALA A 22 -17.49 -11.25 8.40
CA ALA A 22 -16.37 -10.37 8.09
C ALA A 22 -15.66 -9.88 9.37
N LYS A 23 -16.43 -9.39 10.34
CA LYS A 23 -15.89 -8.91 11.62
C LYS A 23 -15.18 -10.00 12.43
N LYS A 24 -15.65 -11.25 12.36
CA LYS A 24 -15.11 -12.39 13.11
C LYS A 24 -13.87 -12.98 12.45
N ASN A 25 -13.84 -13.07 11.12
CA ASN A 25 -12.85 -13.85 10.38
C ASN A 25 -11.73 -13.01 9.78
N LEU A 26 -11.97 -11.71 9.50
CA LEU A 26 -10.94 -10.85 8.93
C LEU A 26 -9.97 -10.36 10.00
N LYS A 27 -8.69 -10.44 9.66
CA LYS A 27 -7.55 -10.00 10.48
C LYS A 27 -6.47 -9.37 9.61
N TYR A 28 -5.46 -8.81 10.21
CA TYR A 28 -4.26 -8.38 9.49
C TYR A 28 -3.24 -9.52 9.45
N CYS A 29 -2.65 -9.73 8.28
CA CYS A 29 -1.55 -10.65 8.09
C CYS A 29 -0.37 -10.26 8.99
N SER A 30 0.19 -11.20 9.76
CA SER A 30 1.32 -10.95 10.66
C SER A 30 2.60 -10.49 9.94
N ILE A 31 2.72 -10.76 8.63
CA ILE A 31 3.92 -10.44 7.84
C ILE A 31 3.80 -9.06 7.16
N CYS A 32 2.69 -8.82 6.46
CA CYS A 32 2.57 -7.64 5.58
C CYS A 32 1.49 -6.65 6.00
N TYR A 33 0.71 -6.95 7.02
CA TYR A 33 -0.40 -6.13 7.52
C TYR A 33 -1.54 -5.90 6.53
N ASN A 34 -1.59 -6.66 5.42
CA ASN A 34 -2.76 -6.69 4.55
C ASN A 34 -3.93 -7.40 5.25
N ILE A 35 -5.16 -7.05 4.88
CA ILE A 35 -6.35 -7.73 5.38
C ILE A 35 -6.45 -9.14 4.80
N THR A 36 -6.83 -10.12 5.64
CA THR A 36 -6.90 -11.52 5.25
C THR A 36 -7.79 -12.32 6.20
N ASP A 37 -8.30 -13.44 5.75
CA ASP A 37 -8.96 -14.48 6.54
C ASP A 37 -8.05 -15.67 6.87
N THR A 38 -6.89 -15.77 6.20
CA THR A 38 -5.89 -16.81 6.39
C THR A 38 -4.59 -16.25 6.98
N GLU A 39 -3.70 -17.13 7.49
CA GLU A 39 -2.41 -16.73 8.07
C GLU A 39 -1.30 -17.65 7.58
N PRO A 40 -0.28 -17.11 6.91
CA PRO A 40 -0.21 -15.74 6.37
C PRO A 40 -1.20 -15.52 5.22
N CYS A 41 -1.34 -14.26 4.76
CA CYS A 41 -2.23 -13.94 3.63
C CYS A 41 -1.78 -14.66 2.34
N PRO A 42 -2.67 -14.84 1.34
CA PRO A 42 -2.35 -15.54 0.09
C PRO A 42 -1.15 -14.94 -0.66
N ILE A 43 -0.91 -13.64 -0.54
CA ILE A 43 0.25 -12.98 -1.18
C ILE A 43 1.55 -13.41 -0.49
N CYS A 44 1.59 -13.36 0.84
CA CYS A 44 2.78 -13.75 1.61
C CYS A 44 3.04 -15.27 1.58
N ALA A 45 1.99 -16.08 1.46
CA ALA A 45 2.10 -17.54 1.36
C ALA A 45 2.56 -18.03 -0.02
N ASN A 46 2.44 -17.20 -1.06
CA ASN A 46 2.72 -17.59 -2.43
C ASN A 46 4.23 -17.64 -2.70
N LYS A 47 4.75 -18.86 -2.84
CA LYS A 47 6.18 -19.13 -3.12
C LYS A 47 6.64 -18.70 -4.52
N ASN A 48 5.71 -18.42 -5.44
CA ASN A 48 6.04 -17.96 -6.79
C ASN A 48 6.27 -16.44 -6.84
N ARG A 49 6.06 -15.74 -5.73
CA ARG A 49 6.37 -14.30 -5.63
C ARG A 49 7.82 -14.06 -5.22
N ASP A 50 8.36 -12.97 -5.69
CA ASP A 50 9.70 -12.52 -5.31
C ASP A 50 9.66 -11.83 -3.94
N HIS A 51 10.00 -12.58 -2.90
CA HIS A 51 10.06 -12.07 -1.53
C HIS A 51 11.23 -11.14 -1.27
N SER A 52 12.16 -11.00 -2.22
CA SER A 52 13.27 -10.04 -2.12
C SER A 52 12.86 -8.62 -2.50
N VAL A 53 11.65 -8.41 -3.04
CA VAL A 53 11.10 -7.10 -3.42
C VAL A 53 9.83 -6.81 -2.63
N ILE A 54 9.86 -5.74 -1.83
CA ILE A 54 8.71 -5.30 -1.04
C ILE A 54 8.17 -3.97 -1.58
N CYS A 55 6.88 -3.94 -1.90
CA CYS A 55 6.15 -2.70 -2.21
C CYS A 55 5.48 -2.18 -0.94
N ILE A 56 5.83 -0.97 -0.52
CA ILE A 56 5.25 -0.31 0.66
C ILE A 56 4.11 0.58 0.21
N VAL A 57 2.94 0.38 0.82
CA VAL A 57 1.71 1.13 0.56
C VAL A 57 1.12 1.68 1.86
N GLU A 58 0.26 2.69 1.76
CA GLU A 58 -0.36 3.31 2.94
C GLU A 58 -1.56 2.50 3.45
N ASP A 59 -2.35 1.90 2.55
CA ASP A 59 -3.64 1.27 2.87
C ASP A 59 -3.82 -0.07 2.15
N VAL A 60 -4.66 -0.93 2.68
CA VAL A 60 -4.99 -2.23 2.06
C VAL A 60 -5.65 -2.09 0.68
N ARG A 61 -6.34 -0.97 0.44
CA ARG A 61 -6.94 -0.66 -0.86
C ARG A 61 -5.90 -0.44 -1.95
N ASP A 62 -4.72 0.07 -1.57
CA ASP A 62 -3.60 0.27 -2.49
C ASP A 62 -3.06 -1.09 -2.96
N VAL A 63 -3.00 -2.10 -2.05
CA VAL A 63 -2.65 -3.47 -2.43
C VAL A 63 -3.63 -4.00 -3.48
N VAL A 64 -4.93 -3.81 -3.28
CA VAL A 64 -5.95 -4.25 -4.24
C VAL A 64 -5.78 -3.56 -5.59
N ALA A 65 -5.47 -2.27 -5.59
CA ALA A 65 -5.23 -1.51 -6.83
C ALA A 65 -3.99 -2.02 -7.58
N MET A 66 -2.89 -2.26 -6.86
CA MET A 66 -1.66 -2.80 -7.44
C MET A 66 -1.84 -4.23 -7.99
N GLU A 67 -2.54 -5.10 -7.25
CA GLU A 67 -2.79 -6.48 -7.68
C GLU A 67 -3.67 -6.57 -8.95
N LYS A 68 -4.58 -5.60 -9.17
CA LYS A 68 -5.37 -5.54 -10.40
C LYS A 68 -4.54 -5.34 -11.67
N THR A 69 -3.33 -4.83 -11.56
CA THR A 69 -2.41 -4.67 -12.71
C THR A 69 -1.83 -5.99 -13.18
N HIS A 70 -1.76 -7.01 -12.30
CA HIS A 70 -1.10 -8.30 -12.51
C HIS A 70 0.41 -8.22 -12.88
N GLU A 71 1.01 -7.04 -12.82
CA GLU A 71 2.41 -6.80 -13.20
C GLU A 71 3.39 -6.97 -12.04
N PHE A 72 2.98 -6.63 -10.82
CA PHE A 72 3.85 -6.71 -9.66
C PHE A 72 3.96 -8.15 -9.15
N LYS A 73 5.18 -8.68 -9.11
CA LYS A 73 5.47 -10.07 -8.69
C LYS A 73 6.10 -10.17 -7.31
N GLY A 74 6.37 -9.03 -6.65
CA GLY A 74 6.88 -8.98 -5.29
C GLY A 74 5.79 -9.15 -4.23
N VAL A 75 6.13 -8.79 -2.99
CA VAL A 75 5.23 -8.81 -1.84
C VAL A 75 5.00 -7.39 -1.31
N TYR A 76 4.04 -7.23 -0.42
CA TYR A 76 3.66 -5.90 0.10
C TYR A 76 4.01 -5.72 1.57
N HIS A 77 3.98 -4.46 2.00
CA HIS A 77 3.89 -4.07 3.40
C HIS A 77 2.94 -2.86 3.51
N VAL A 78 1.90 -3.01 4.32
CA VAL A 78 0.88 -1.97 4.52
C VAL A 78 1.20 -1.19 5.79
N LEU A 79 1.36 0.12 5.66
CA LEU A 79 1.70 1.01 6.78
C LEU A 79 0.50 1.32 7.68
N HIS A 80 -0.72 1.22 7.17
CA HIS A 80 -1.96 1.69 7.81
C HIS A 80 -1.97 3.18 8.11
N GLY A 81 -1.40 3.98 7.22
CA GLY A 81 -1.39 5.44 7.30
C GLY A 81 -0.15 6.07 6.70
N SER A 82 -0.01 7.36 6.92
CA SER A 82 1.14 8.18 6.57
C SER A 82 1.52 9.10 7.73
N ILE A 83 2.78 9.51 7.82
CA ILE A 83 3.25 10.48 8.83
C ILE A 83 2.55 11.80 8.56
N SER A 84 1.80 12.29 9.54
CA SER A 84 1.04 13.54 9.47
C SER A 84 1.06 14.25 10.82
N PRO A 85 2.07 15.09 11.09
CA PRO A 85 2.19 15.81 12.36
C PRO A 85 0.96 16.69 12.66
N MET A 86 0.34 17.26 11.63
CA MET A 86 -0.86 18.09 11.78
C MET A 86 -2.06 17.27 12.29
N ASN A 87 -2.12 15.97 11.98
CA ASN A 87 -3.14 15.04 12.45
C ASN A 87 -2.69 14.24 13.68
N GLY A 88 -1.53 14.55 14.26
CA GLY A 88 -0.97 13.84 15.40
C GLY A 88 -0.46 12.43 15.09
N VAL A 89 -0.25 12.10 13.80
CA VAL A 89 0.23 10.77 13.39
C VAL A 89 1.74 10.80 13.23
N GLY A 90 2.44 10.13 14.12
CA GLY A 90 3.90 9.94 14.10
C GLY A 90 4.33 8.62 13.46
N PRO A 91 5.65 8.40 13.36
CA PRO A 91 6.21 7.15 12.83
C PRO A 91 5.82 5.90 13.64
N ASP A 92 5.56 6.06 14.94
CA ASP A 92 5.21 4.94 15.83
C ASP A 92 3.73 4.56 15.74
N ASP A 93 2.89 5.39 15.14
CA ASP A 93 1.45 5.15 14.97
C ASP A 93 1.13 4.31 13.73
N ILE A 94 2.12 4.13 12.85
CA ILE A 94 1.99 3.36 11.61
C ILE A 94 3.03 2.22 11.58
N LYS A 95 2.87 1.24 10.68
CA LYS A 95 3.63 -0.02 10.67
C LYS A 95 5.08 0.09 10.13
N ILE A 96 5.81 1.13 10.55
CA ILE A 96 7.22 1.34 10.19
C ILE A 96 8.16 0.43 11.00
N LYS A 97 7.93 0.29 12.29
CA LYS A 97 8.75 -0.56 13.16
C LYS A 97 8.74 -2.01 12.69
N GLU A 98 7.57 -2.51 12.33
CA GLU A 98 7.38 -3.87 11.82
C GLU A 98 8.01 -4.07 10.45
N LEU A 99 7.99 -3.03 9.60
CA LEU A 99 8.73 -3.03 8.33
C LEU A 99 10.23 -3.18 8.57
N LEU A 100 10.81 -2.35 9.45
CA LEU A 100 12.25 -2.41 9.74
C LEU A 100 12.65 -3.78 10.31
N ALA A 101 11.85 -4.35 11.21
CA ALA A 101 12.07 -5.69 11.72
C ALA A 101 12.09 -6.75 10.60
N ARG A 102 11.21 -6.60 9.61
CA ARG A 102 11.17 -7.50 8.44
C ARG A 102 12.37 -7.35 7.51
N LEU A 103 13.02 -6.18 7.46
CA LEU A 103 14.20 -5.95 6.65
C LEU A 103 15.50 -6.46 7.30
N MET A 104 15.49 -6.73 8.62
CA MET A 104 16.69 -7.13 9.36
C MET A 104 17.19 -8.53 9.04
N ASP A 105 16.39 -9.42 8.46
CA ASP A 105 16.81 -10.78 8.07
C ASP A 105 17.66 -10.81 6.78
N GLY A 106 17.87 -9.64 6.14
CA GLY A 106 18.80 -9.46 5.03
C GLY A 106 18.39 -10.12 3.70
N GLN A 107 17.19 -10.65 3.59
CA GLN A 107 16.70 -11.29 2.37
C GLN A 107 16.14 -10.29 1.36
N VAL A 108 15.74 -9.10 1.83
CA VAL A 108 15.13 -8.06 1.00
C VAL A 108 16.20 -7.26 0.27
N LYS A 109 16.11 -7.21 -1.05
CA LYS A 109 17.05 -6.51 -1.94
C LYS A 109 16.54 -5.14 -2.36
N GLU A 110 15.22 -5.02 -2.53
CA GLU A 110 14.59 -3.78 -2.98
C GLU A 110 13.31 -3.49 -2.22
N VAL A 111 13.15 -2.22 -1.87
CA VAL A 111 11.93 -1.65 -1.34
C VAL A 111 11.41 -0.60 -2.31
N ILE A 112 10.18 -0.78 -2.78
CA ILE A 112 9.48 0.18 -3.63
C ILE A 112 8.54 1.00 -2.76
N LEU A 113 8.77 2.31 -2.68
CA LEU A 113 7.89 3.24 -1.95
C LEU A 113 6.72 3.62 -2.85
N ALA A 114 5.52 3.14 -2.51
CA ALA A 114 4.27 3.38 -3.23
C ALA A 114 3.24 4.11 -2.35
N THR A 115 3.72 5.05 -1.51
CA THR A 115 2.84 5.96 -0.78
C THR A 115 2.19 6.95 -1.74
N ASN A 116 1.02 7.48 -1.37
CA ASN A 116 0.29 8.41 -2.23
C ASN A 116 1.11 9.70 -2.50
N PRO A 117 0.96 10.33 -3.67
CA PRO A 117 1.70 11.54 -4.06
C PRO A 117 1.12 12.81 -3.40
N ARG A 118 0.91 12.76 -2.08
CA ARG A 118 0.48 13.88 -1.22
C ARG A 118 1.65 14.28 -0.33
N VAL A 119 1.55 15.45 0.28
CA VAL A 119 2.59 15.98 1.18
C VAL A 119 2.99 14.97 2.25
N GLU A 120 2.00 14.35 2.91
CA GLU A 120 2.21 13.33 3.93
C GLU A 120 2.85 12.05 3.37
N GLY A 121 2.40 11.61 2.19
CA GLY A 121 2.95 10.42 1.54
C GLY A 121 4.39 10.62 1.07
N GLU A 122 4.73 11.81 0.56
CA GLU A 122 6.12 12.17 0.21
C GLU A 122 7.00 12.28 1.46
N ALA A 123 6.51 12.93 2.52
CA ALA A 123 7.23 13.00 3.79
C ALA A 123 7.51 11.60 4.36
N THR A 124 6.52 10.71 4.30
CA THR A 124 6.63 9.30 4.72
C THR A 124 7.66 8.56 3.87
N ALA A 125 7.61 8.72 2.54
CA ALA A 125 8.58 8.12 1.63
C ALA A 125 10.02 8.58 1.92
N MET A 126 10.21 9.88 2.12
CA MET A 126 11.52 10.45 2.47
C MET A 126 12.04 9.91 3.81
N TYR A 127 11.16 9.83 4.81
CA TYR A 127 11.50 9.29 6.11
C TYR A 127 11.93 7.83 6.01
N LEU A 128 11.13 6.98 5.35
CA LEU A 128 11.44 5.57 5.11
C LEU A 128 12.76 5.41 4.33
N SER A 129 12.97 6.19 3.29
CA SER A 129 14.21 6.16 2.51
C SER A 129 15.45 6.40 3.37
N LYS A 130 15.38 7.36 4.32
CA LYS A 130 16.48 7.64 5.26
C LYS A 130 16.75 6.49 6.23
N LEU A 131 15.71 5.77 6.64
CA LEU A 131 15.85 4.63 7.55
C LEU A 131 16.35 3.36 6.83
N ILE A 132 15.90 3.13 5.58
CA ILE A 132 16.15 1.87 4.88
C ILE A 132 17.49 1.86 4.14
N LYS A 133 17.90 2.99 3.54
CA LYS A 133 19.19 3.07 2.81
C LYS A 133 20.40 2.61 3.60
N PRO A 134 20.57 2.98 4.91
CA PRO A 134 21.69 2.49 5.72
C PRO A 134 21.74 0.97 5.90
N LEU A 135 20.61 0.27 5.70
CA LEU A 135 20.54 -1.20 5.76
C LEU A 135 21.09 -1.89 4.50
N GLY A 136 21.55 -1.11 3.51
CA GLY A 136 22.05 -1.65 2.23
C GLY A 136 20.97 -2.13 1.28
N VAL A 137 19.70 -1.85 1.56
CA VAL A 137 18.56 -2.20 0.72
C VAL A 137 18.34 -1.11 -0.34
N LYS A 138 18.17 -1.52 -1.60
CA LYS A 138 17.82 -0.59 -2.68
C LYS A 138 16.44 0.01 -2.43
N VAL A 139 16.32 1.33 -2.44
CA VAL A 139 15.05 2.04 -2.26
C VAL A 139 14.69 2.74 -3.55
N THR A 140 13.52 2.41 -4.07
CA THR A 140 12.95 3.01 -5.28
C THR A 140 11.60 3.66 -4.95
N ARG A 141 11.11 4.52 -5.84
CA ARG A 141 9.80 5.19 -5.74
C ARG A 141 9.00 4.87 -7.00
N ILE A 142 7.70 4.62 -6.87
CA ILE A 142 6.84 4.54 -8.05
C ILE A 142 6.92 5.85 -8.83
N ALA A 143 6.89 5.76 -10.15
CA ALA A 143 6.94 6.94 -11.01
C ALA A 143 5.74 7.84 -10.79
N HIS A 144 5.98 9.14 -10.81
CA HIS A 144 4.96 10.17 -10.87
C HIS A 144 4.90 10.72 -12.29
N GLY A 145 3.70 10.98 -12.80
CA GLY A 145 3.57 11.50 -14.16
C GLY A 145 2.13 11.68 -14.57
N ILE A 146 1.98 12.02 -15.85
CA ILE A 146 0.70 12.25 -16.49
C ILE A 146 -0.02 10.91 -16.66
N PRO A 147 -1.30 10.81 -16.26
CA PRO A 147 -2.06 9.59 -16.44
C PRO A 147 -2.27 9.29 -17.93
N VAL A 148 -2.27 8.01 -18.28
CA VAL A 148 -2.55 7.58 -19.66
C VAL A 148 -3.96 8.04 -20.06
N GLY A 149 -4.07 8.72 -21.21
CA GLY A 149 -5.31 9.32 -21.71
C GLY A 149 -5.58 10.73 -21.19
N GLY A 150 -4.66 11.30 -20.41
CA GLY A 150 -4.73 12.71 -20.01
C GLY A 150 -4.02 13.63 -21.01
N ASP A 151 -4.61 14.81 -21.26
CA ASP A 151 -4.01 15.84 -22.11
C ASP A 151 -3.07 16.74 -21.29
N LEU A 152 -1.95 17.15 -21.91
CA LEU A 152 -0.94 17.98 -21.27
C LEU A 152 -1.48 19.35 -20.82
N GLU A 153 -2.40 19.92 -21.60
CA GLU A 153 -2.97 21.26 -21.34
C GLU A 153 -3.83 21.32 -20.07
N TYR A 154 -4.36 20.17 -19.60
CA TYR A 154 -5.17 20.08 -18.37
C TYR A 154 -4.37 19.57 -17.16
N THR A 155 -3.08 19.33 -17.34
CA THR A 155 -2.23 18.83 -16.27
C THR A 155 -1.62 20.00 -15.49
N ASP A 156 -1.67 19.91 -14.15
CA ASP A 156 -1.08 20.94 -13.28
C ASP A 156 0.45 21.01 -13.39
N GLU A 157 1.01 22.16 -13.04
CA GLU A 157 2.46 22.44 -13.16
C GLU A 157 3.33 21.49 -12.34
N ILE A 158 2.86 21.03 -11.18
CA ILE A 158 3.61 20.13 -10.29
C ILE A 158 3.71 18.75 -10.92
N THR A 159 2.59 18.23 -11.44
CA THR A 159 2.55 16.95 -12.16
C THR A 159 3.42 17.00 -13.42
N LEU A 160 3.37 18.08 -14.20
CA LEU A 160 4.24 18.25 -15.38
C LEU A 160 5.73 18.29 -14.99
N THR A 161 6.07 18.99 -13.92
CA THR A 161 7.45 19.04 -13.41
C THR A 161 7.93 17.63 -13.03
N LYS A 162 7.11 16.87 -12.30
CA LYS A 162 7.45 15.50 -11.91
C LYS A 162 7.57 14.56 -13.11
N ALA A 163 6.73 14.73 -14.12
CA ALA A 163 6.82 13.95 -15.36
C ALA A 163 8.12 14.24 -16.12
N LEU A 164 8.54 15.51 -16.19
CA LEU A 164 9.81 15.91 -16.81
C LEU A 164 11.03 15.40 -16.04
N GLU A 165 11.00 15.47 -14.70
CA GLU A 165 12.05 14.91 -13.84
C GLU A 165 12.18 13.38 -14.04
N GLY A 166 11.07 12.68 -14.15
CA GLY A 166 10.99 11.23 -14.31
C GLY A 166 11.08 10.73 -15.75
N ARG A 167 11.37 11.60 -16.74
CA ARG A 167 11.48 11.19 -18.15
C ARG A 167 12.51 10.09 -18.38
N ARG A 168 12.20 9.18 -19.28
CA ARG A 168 13.07 8.05 -19.64
C ARG A 168 13.48 8.16 -21.10
N GLU A 169 14.65 7.63 -21.42
CA GLU A 169 15.09 7.38 -22.79
C GLU A 169 14.24 6.26 -23.40
N ILE A 170 13.91 6.39 -24.69
CA ILE A 170 13.07 5.45 -25.44
C ILE A 170 13.96 4.63 -26.38
#